data_ad3e8e646ccdf41d2159eda557fc1c8f
#
_entry.id   ad3e8e646ccdf41d2159eda557fc1c8f
#
_cell.length_a   1.000
_cell.length_b   1.000
_cell.length_c   1.000
_cell.angle_alpha   90.00
_cell.angle_beta   90.00
_cell.angle_gamma   90.00
#
_symmetry.space_group_name_H-M   'P 1'
#
loop_
_entity.id
_entity.type
_entity.pdbx_description
1 polymer ?
#
loop_
_entity_poly.entity_id
_entity_poly.type
_entity_poly.pdbx_seq_one_letter_code
_entity_poly.pdbx_strand_id
1 'polypeptide(L)'
;MTNWISACRLDDIEQEGARRFDHSGRTYALYRSPDDEVFCTDGLCTHEAIHLADGLVMDYEIECPKHSGIFDYRTGEAKRLPVCKNLNVYAARIEDGTVLVELPG
;
A
#
# COMPACT_ATOMS: atom_id res chain seq x y z
N MET A 1 2.18 -2.02 -20.51
CA MET A 1 3.03 -0.85 -20.19
C MET A 1 2.64 -0.27 -18.85
N THR A 2 3.58 0.33 -18.16
CA THR A 2 3.32 1.05 -16.90
C THR A 2 3.60 2.53 -17.09
N ASN A 3 2.92 3.33 -16.26
CA ASN A 3 3.10 4.78 -16.27
C ASN A 3 3.32 5.25 -14.83
N TRP A 4 4.17 6.26 -14.66
CA TRP A 4 4.33 6.93 -13.39
C TRP A 4 3.19 7.93 -13.20
N ILE A 5 2.44 7.76 -12.12
CA ILE A 5 1.25 8.53 -11.79
C ILE A 5 1.51 9.33 -10.53
N SER A 6 1.16 10.62 -10.56
CA SER A 6 1.18 11.47 -9.36
C SER A 6 -0.03 11.09 -8.50
N ALA A 7 0.22 10.48 -7.35
CA ALA A 7 -0.86 9.96 -6.50
C ALA A 7 -1.33 10.97 -5.46
N CYS A 8 -0.42 11.53 -4.68
CA CYS A 8 -0.72 12.48 -3.61
C CYS A 8 0.56 13.16 -3.15
N ARG A 9 0.43 14.05 -2.16
CA ARG A 9 1.59 14.62 -1.47
C ARG A 9 2.02 13.67 -0.36
N LEU A 10 3.31 13.67 -0.03
CA LEU A 10 3.79 12.86 1.09
C LEU A 10 3.04 13.19 2.39
N ASP A 11 2.76 14.47 2.61
CA ASP A 11 2.06 14.91 3.82
C ASP A 11 0.60 14.46 3.88
N ASP A 12 0.06 13.95 2.77
CA ASP A 12 -1.29 13.38 2.76
C ASP A 12 -1.33 11.99 3.39
N ILE A 13 -0.16 11.37 3.60
CA ILE A 13 -0.05 10.08 4.27
C ILE A 13 0.59 10.32 5.63
N GLU A 14 -0.07 9.87 6.69
CA GLU A 14 0.52 9.95 8.03
C GLU A 14 1.79 9.12 8.09
N GLN A 15 2.78 9.58 8.86
CA GLN A 15 3.97 8.80 9.10
C GLN A 15 3.59 7.46 9.75
N GLU A 16 4.17 6.37 9.26
CA GLU A 16 3.79 5.02 9.68
C GLU A 16 2.28 4.81 9.45
N GLY A 17 1.80 5.21 8.28
CA GLY A 17 0.39 5.17 7.92
C GLY A 17 0.14 4.68 6.51
N ALA A 18 -1.14 4.57 6.17
CA ALA A 18 -1.59 4.14 4.85
C ALA A 18 -2.70 5.04 4.33
N ARG A 19 -2.84 5.08 2.99
CA ARG A 19 -3.85 5.88 2.31
C ARG A 19 -4.38 5.12 1.09
N ARG A 20 -5.69 5.16 0.90
CA ARG A 20 -6.34 4.60 -0.29
C ARG A 20 -6.05 5.47 -1.51
N PHE A 21 -5.78 4.83 -2.64
CA PHE A 21 -5.61 5.52 -3.92
C PHE A 21 -6.30 4.72 -5.02
N ASP A 22 -7.28 5.35 -5.67
CA ASP A 22 -8.03 4.72 -6.77
C ASP A 22 -7.56 5.32 -8.09
N HIS A 23 -7.35 4.46 -9.08
CA HIS A 23 -6.90 4.89 -10.41
C HIS A 23 -7.38 3.91 -11.47
N SER A 24 -8.00 4.43 -12.53
CA SER A 24 -8.44 3.64 -13.70
C SER A 24 -9.27 2.41 -13.32
N GLY A 25 -10.20 2.58 -12.38
CA GLY A 25 -11.11 1.52 -11.96
C GLY A 25 -10.50 0.49 -11.01
N ARG A 26 -9.26 0.69 -10.58
CA ARG A 26 -8.57 -0.18 -9.62
C ARG A 26 -8.27 0.59 -8.35
N THR A 27 -8.10 -0.14 -7.25
CA THR A 27 -7.80 0.47 -5.96
C THR A 27 -6.46 -0.02 -5.44
N TYR A 28 -5.72 0.89 -4.83
CA TYR A 28 -4.37 0.65 -4.31
C TYR A 28 -4.27 1.17 -2.88
N ALA A 29 -3.28 0.68 -2.15
CA ALA A 29 -2.90 1.24 -0.86
C ALA A 29 -1.51 1.83 -0.96
N LEU A 30 -1.36 3.04 -0.47
CA LEU A 30 -0.07 3.74 -0.36
C LEU A 30 0.35 3.70 1.09
N TYR A 31 1.65 3.52 1.32
CA TYR A 31 2.19 3.43 2.68
C TYR A 31 3.34 4.41 2.83
N ARG A 32 3.42 5.02 4.01
CA ARG A 32 4.56 5.83 4.42
C ARG A 32 5.21 5.13 5.61
N SER A 33 6.47 4.73 5.43
CA SER A 33 7.20 4.00 6.46
C SER A 33 7.62 4.91 7.62
N PRO A 34 8.10 4.33 8.73
CA PRO A 34 8.67 5.14 9.81
C PRO A 34 9.82 6.04 9.34
N ASP A 35 10.53 5.65 8.27
CA ASP A 35 11.66 6.39 7.71
C ASP A 35 11.24 7.31 6.55
N ASP A 36 9.93 7.55 6.37
CA ASP A 36 9.38 8.42 5.33
C ASP A 36 9.62 7.92 3.90
N GLU A 37 9.84 6.63 3.75
CA GLU A 37 9.83 5.98 2.44
C GLU A 37 8.39 5.65 2.05
N VAL A 38 8.10 5.59 0.75
CA VAL A 38 6.76 5.30 0.25
C VAL A 38 6.71 3.98 -0.50
N PHE A 39 5.59 3.29 -0.36
CA PHE A 39 5.34 1.99 -0.98
C PHE A 39 3.91 1.91 -1.47
N CYS A 40 3.66 1.03 -2.43
CA CYS A 40 2.33 0.85 -3.01
C CYS A 40 2.04 -0.63 -3.24
N THR A 41 0.85 -1.07 -2.85
CA THR A 41 0.37 -2.44 -3.11
C THR A 41 -1.03 -2.38 -3.71
N ASP A 42 -1.54 -3.53 -4.12
CA ASP A 42 -2.98 -3.67 -4.34
C ASP A 42 -3.71 -3.23 -3.08
N GLY A 43 -4.88 -2.61 -3.25
CA GLY A 43 -5.60 -2.03 -2.11
C GLY A 43 -6.41 -3.02 -1.29
N LEU A 44 -6.77 -4.18 -1.87
CA LEU A 44 -7.64 -5.13 -1.20
C LEU A 44 -6.83 -6.30 -0.62
N CYS A 45 -7.23 -6.72 0.59
CA CYS A 45 -6.66 -7.91 1.22
C CYS A 45 -6.89 -9.13 0.33
N THR A 46 -5.89 -10.01 0.20
CA THR A 46 -6.00 -11.20 -0.64
C THR A 46 -6.93 -12.27 -0.04
N HIS A 47 -7.19 -12.19 1.27
CA HIS A 47 -8.10 -13.12 1.95
C HIS A 47 -9.56 -12.70 1.75
N GLU A 48 -9.85 -11.41 1.89
CA GLU A 48 -11.18 -10.84 1.70
C GLU A 48 -11.08 -9.48 1.03
N ALA A 49 -12.14 -9.04 0.33
CA ALA A 49 -12.15 -7.76 -0.38
C ALA A 49 -12.36 -6.60 0.60
N ILE A 50 -11.43 -6.43 1.53
CA ILE A 50 -11.42 -5.36 2.54
C ILE A 50 -10.21 -4.47 2.27
N HIS A 51 -10.42 -3.15 2.31
CA HIS A 51 -9.36 -2.22 1.95
C HIS A 51 -8.27 -2.15 3.03
N LEU A 52 -7.03 -2.37 2.61
CA LEU A 52 -5.89 -2.38 3.53
C LEU A 52 -5.60 -1.01 4.13
N ALA A 53 -5.98 0.09 3.45
CA ALA A 53 -5.80 1.43 3.99
C ALA A 53 -6.58 1.66 5.28
N ASP A 54 -7.60 0.84 5.56
CA ASP A 54 -8.36 0.90 6.82
C ASP A 54 -7.70 0.06 7.93
N GLY A 55 -6.59 -0.61 7.63
CA GLY A 55 -5.89 -1.45 8.57
C GLY A 55 -4.88 -0.71 9.41
N LEU A 56 -4.11 -1.45 10.18
CA LEU A 56 -3.11 -0.91 11.09
C LEU A 56 -1.71 -1.09 10.51
N VAL A 57 -1.00 0.02 10.37
CA VAL A 57 0.40 0.00 9.95
C VAL A 57 1.30 -0.01 11.18
N MET A 58 2.22 -0.97 11.22
CA MET A 58 3.25 -1.06 12.25
C MET A 58 4.58 -1.37 11.57
N ASP A 59 5.54 -0.47 11.69
CA ASP A 59 6.82 -0.57 11.01
C ASP A 59 6.61 -0.73 9.50
N TYR A 60 6.99 -1.86 8.93
CA TYR A 60 6.87 -2.14 7.49
C TYR A 60 5.77 -3.15 7.19
N GLU A 61 4.81 -3.31 8.13
CA GLU A 61 3.74 -4.27 8.00
C GLU A 61 2.38 -3.60 8.03
N ILE A 62 1.44 -4.20 7.30
CA ILE A 62 0.03 -3.79 7.29
C ILE A 62 -0.83 -4.95 7.79
N GLU A 63 -1.59 -4.69 8.85
CA GLU A 63 -2.55 -5.65 9.39
C GLU A 63 -3.92 -5.40 8.76
N CYS A 64 -4.48 -6.43 8.13
CA CYS A 64 -5.83 -6.34 7.57
C CYS A 64 -6.83 -6.04 8.70
N PRO A 65 -7.78 -5.10 8.50
CA PRO A 65 -8.72 -4.74 9.57
C PRO A 65 -9.64 -5.88 9.99
N LYS A 66 -9.73 -6.93 9.18
CA LYS A 66 -10.56 -8.09 9.49
C LYS A 66 -9.66 -9.32 9.56
N HIS A 67 -9.79 -10.11 10.63
CA HIS A 67 -9.05 -11.35 10.88
C HIS A 67 -7.55 -11.18 11.17
N SER A 68 -7.04 -9.97 11.25
CA SER A 68 -5.67 -9.65 11.68
C SER A 68 -4.56 -10.30 10.84
N GLY A 69 -4.82 -10.62 9.58
CA GLY A 69 -3.77 -11.06 8.65
C GLY A 69 -2.76 -9.94 8.42
N ILE A 70 -1.48 -10.30 8.24
CA ILE A 70 -0.41 -9.33 8.11
C ILE A 70 0.36 -9.54 6.82
N PHE A 71 0.69 -8.43 6.13
CA PHE A 71 1.59 -8.41 4.97
C PHE A 71 2.76 -7.49 5.24
N ASP A 72 3.91 -7.80 4.66
CA ASP A 72 5.01 -6.84 4.53
C ASP A 72 4.69 -5.99 3.30
N TYR A 73 4.42 -4.70 3.48
CA TYR A 73 4.00 -3.87 2.34
C TYR A 73 5.15 -3.50 1.39
N ARG A 74 6.40 -3.74 1.78
CA ARG A 74 7.55 -3.50 0.89
C ARG A 74 7.63 -4.54 -0.21
N THR A 75 7.26 -5.79 0.10
CA THR A 75 7.39 -6.95 -0.80
C THR A 75 6.04 -7.56 -1.18
N GLY A 76 4.99 -7.28 -0.42
CA GLY A 76 3.69 -7.91 -0.58
C GLY A 76 3.58 -9.26 0.09
N GLU A 77 4.62 -9.72 0.78
CA GLU A 77 4.65 -11.05 1.37
C GLU A 77 3.61 -11.20 2.47
N ALA A 78 2.81 -12.27 2.40
CA ALA A 78 1.87 -12.62 3.45
C ALA A 78 2.65 -13.19 4.64
N LYS A 79 2.53 -12.55 5.82
CA LYS A 79 3.32 -12.86 7.01
C LYS A 79 2.53 -13.59 8.08
N ARG A 80 1.20 -13.46 8.11
CA ARG A 80 0.36 -14.06 9.16
C ARG A 80 -0.96 -14.52 8.57
N LEU A 81 -1.35 -15.75 8.92
CA LEU A 81 -2.68 -16.27 8.57
C LEU A 81 -3.78 -15.37 9.16
N PRO A 82 -4.95 -15.27 8.52
CA PRO A 82 -5.42 -16.11 7.42
C PRO A 82 -4.94 -15.68 6.04
N VAL A 83 -4.13 -14.61 5.90
CA VAL A 83 -3.58 -14.24 4.60
C VAL A 83 -2.45 -15.20 4.24
N CYS A 84 -2.57 -15.83 3.07
CA CYS A 84 -1.56 -16.77 2.59
C CYS A 84 -1.17 -16.48 1.14
N LYS A 85 -1.84 -15.55 0.49
CA LYS A 85 -1.52 -15.09 -0.86
C LYS A 85 -0.85 -13.74 -0.79
N ASN A 86 0.28 -13.59 -1.48
CA ASN A 86 1.01 -12.32 -1.48
C ASN A 86 0.24 -11.23 -2.23
N LEU A 87 0.48 -9.98 -1.84
CA LEU A 87 -0.03 -8.80 -2.55
C LEU A 87 0.88 -8.50 -3.74
N ASN A 88 0.31 -7.95 -4.81
CA ASN A 88 1.11 -7.32 -5.84
C ASN A 88 1.63 -5.98 -5.32
N VAL A 89 2.88 -5.68 -5.63
CA VAL A 89 3.51 -4.41 -5.26
C VAL A 89 3.83 -3.61 -6.51
N TYR A 90 3.86 -2.29 -6.36
CA TYR A 90 4.11 -1.35 -7.45
C TYR A 90 5.21 -0.39 -6.99
N ALA A 91 6.09 0.00 -7.89
CA ALA A 91 7.16 0.93 -7.55
C ALA A 91 6.57 2.28 -7.13
N ALA A 92 7.15 2.88 -6.11
CA ALA A 92 6.75 4.19 -5.61
C ALA A 92 7.99 5.00 -5.30
N ARG A 93 7.90 6.32 -5.47
CA ARG A 93 9.01 7.24 -5.15
C ARG A 93 8.47 8.62 -4.80
N ILE A 94 9.32 9.43 -4.23
CA ILE A 94 8.99 10.81 -3.86
C ILE A 94 9.81 11.75 -4.75
N GLU A 95 9.13 12.73 -5.36
CA GLU A 95 9.77 13.82 -6.10
C GLU A 95 9.14 15.15 -5.64
N ASP A 96 9.97 16.02 -5.08
CA ASP A 96 9.53 17.33 -4.60
C ASP A 96 8.31 17.24 -3.69
N GLY A 97 8.30 16.26 -2.79
CA GLY A 97 7.20 16.06 -1.85
C GLY A 97 5.96 15.39 -2.44
N THR A 98 5.98 15.04 -3.72
CA THR A 98 4.88 14.32 -4.38
C THR A 98 5.18 12.84 -4.44
N VAL A 99 4.19 12.03 -4.07
CA VAL A 99 4.28 10.56 -4.17
C VAL A 99 3.89 10.14 -5.57
N LEU A 100 4.82 9.49 -6.26
CA LEU A 100 4.61 8.93 -7.59
C LEU A 100 4.59 7.42 -7.51
N VAL A 101 3.69 6.81 -8.25
CA VAL A 101 3.58 5.34 -8.32
C VAL A 101 3.59 4.89 -9.78
N GLU A 102 4.24 3.75 -10.03
CA GLU A 102 4.29 3.17 -11.37
C GLU A 102 3.19 2.13 -11.50
N LEU A 103 2.14 2.43 -12.25
CA LEU A 103 0.96 1.59 -12.37
C LEU A 103 0.76 1.11 -13.81
N PRO A 104 0.07 -0.05 -13.99
CA PRO A 104 -0.32 -0.50 -15.32
C PRO A 104 -1.17 0.55 -16.00
N GLY A 105 -0.85 0.82 -17.24
CA GLY A 105 -1.54 1.82 -18.06
C GLY A 105 -2.72 1.28 -18.82
#